data_53a89d831189ac712233966a11b2c4ea
#
_entry.id   53a89d831189ac712233966a11b2c4ea
#
_cell.length_a   1.000
_cell.length_b   1.000
_cell.length_c   1.000
_cell.angle_alpha   90.00
_cell.angle_beta   90.00
_cell.angle_gamma   90.00
#
_symmetry.space_group_name_H-M   'P 1'
#
loop_
_entity.id
_entity.type
_entity.pdbx_description
1 polymer ?
#
loop_
_entity_poly.entity_id
_entity_poly.type
_entity_poly.pdbx_seq_one_letter_code
_entity_poly.pdbx_strand_id
1 'polypeptide(L)'
;VDRPDGKTGIPVDFGKNDDMATDTGYEPYPAGANGAPDAWSAPQDSREFPRTMPAPVRAAQIISWVFGAMGAALMAVAVSVDNWELVGALIGGYLPAVFLVILAFGFGVNGNGVRVAAIVAASFGIVFGLGGLTQGLPPGLLGLGMCLAIVILLSQRSAADWFKRPQ
;
A
#
# COMPACT_ATOMS: atom_id res chain seq x y z
N VAL A 1 53.03 12.20 13.23
CA VAL A 1 51.67 12.65 13.47
C VAL A 1 51.01 11.61 14.35
N ASP A 2 51.02 11.91 15.69
CA ASP A 2 50.56 11.02 16.75
C ASP A 2 49.03 10.97 16.78
N ARG A 3 48.49 9.75 16.85
CA ARG A 3 47.07 9.50 17.20
C ARG A 3 47.00 9.23 18.70
N PRO A 4 46.18 9.98 19.46
CA PRO A 4 45.94 9.61 20.86
C PRO A 4 44.81 8.54 20.93
N ASP A 5 45.20 7.37 21.46
CA ASP A 5 44.30 6.27 21.82
C ASP A 5 43.50 6.62 23.08
N GLY A 6 42.34 7.21 22.89
CA GLY A 6 41.40 7.52 23.97
C GLY A 6 40.52 6.32 24.34
N LYS A 7 41.07 5.32 25.02
CA LYS A 7 40.28 4.29 25.74
C LYS A 7 39.82 4.85 27.08
N THR A 8 38.67 5.51 27.12
CA THR A 8 37.95 5.74 28.38
C THR A 8 36.98 4.58 28.58
N GLY A 9 37.51 3.51 29.21
CA GLY A 9 36.68 2.46 29.77
C GLY A 9 35.93 3.02 30.99
N ILE A 10 34.63 3.24 30.88
CA ILE A 10 33.76 3.49 32.02
C ILE A 10 33.51 2.13 32.66
N PRO A 11 33.98 1.86 33.90
CA PRO A 11 33.61 0.65 34.60
C PRO A 11 32.11 0.73 34.91
N VAL A 12 31.30 -0.10 34.26
CA VAL A 12 29.90 -0.31 34.64
C VAL A 12 29.92 -1.14 35.92
N ASP A 13 29.80 -0.48 37.05
CA ASP A 13 29.59 -1.12 38.34
C ASP A 13 28.19 -1.78 38.32
N PHE A 14 28.17 -3.10 38.14
CA PHE A 14 27.00 -3.92 38.37
C PHE A 14 26.77 -4.03 39.86
N GLY A 15 26.26 -2.94 40.42
CA GLY A 15 25.79 -2.91 41.80
C GLY A 15 24.84 -4.06 42.04
N LYS A 16 25.30 -4.97 42.85
CA LYS A 16 24.63 -6.15 43.39
C LYS A 16 23.37 -5.71 44.12
N ASN A 17 22.23 -5.66 43.42
CA ASN A 17 20.93 -5.44 44.05
C ASN A 17 20.39 -6.76 44.60
N ASP A 18 21.06 -7.25 45.68
CA ASP A 18 20.63 -8.48 46.39
C ASP A 18 19.43 -8.24 47.33
N ASP A 19 18.91 -7.01 47.43
CA ASP A 19 17.93 -6.64 48.48
C ASP A 19 16.50 -6.40 47.96
N MET A 20 16.14 -6.82 46.74
CA MET A 20 14.77 -6.70 46.23
C MET A 20 14.10 -8.05 45.96
N ALA A 21 14.51 -9.09 46.69
CA ALA A 21 13.90 -10.41 46.65
C ALA A 21 13.00 -10.64 47.85
N THR A 22 12.06 -9.71 48.11
CA THR A 22 10.99 -9.99 49.08
C THR A 22 9.74 -9.31 48.59
N ASP A 23 8.73 -10.14 48.41
CA ASP A 23 7.31 -9.79 48.39
C ASP A 23 6.69 -9.38 47.04
N THR A 24 7.12 -9.98 45.94
CA THR A 24 6.14 -10.25 44.88
C THR A 24 5.56 -11.63 45.15
N GLY A 25 4.30 -11.67 45.61
CA GLY A 25 3.54 -12.89 45.83
C GLY A 25 3.40 -13.73 44.58
N TYR A 26 4.54 -14.31 44.17
CA TYR A 26 4.56 -15.34 43.15
C TYR A 26 4.02 -16.59 43.84
N GLU A 27 2.70 -16.78 43.78
CA GLU A 27 2.16 -18.10 44.02
C GLU A 27 2.80 -19.05 43.05
N PRO A 28 3.56 -20.07 43.52
CA PRO A 28 4.10 -21.07 42.61
C PRO A 28 2.89 -21.73 41.93
N TYR A 29 2.80 -21.60 40.64
CA TYR A 29 1.83 -22.32 39.81
C TYR A 29 1.81 -23.77 40.26
N PRO A 30 0.67 -24.35 40.58
CA PRO A 30 0.57 -25.76 40.99
C PRO A 30 1.16 -26.63 39.87
N ALA A 31 2.30 -27.24 40.16
CA ALA A 31 2.93 -28.22 39.29
C ALA A 31 2.02 -29.47 39.22
N GLY A 32 1.03 -29.42 38.33
CA GLY A 32 0.05 -30.53 38.23
C GLY A 32 -1.04 -30.35 37.18
N ALA A 33 -1.12 -29.21 36.52
CA ALA A 33 -2.09 -29.07 35.43
C ALA A 33 -1.48 -29.60 34.09
N ASN A 34 -1.19 -30.92 34.08
CA ASN A 34 -0.93 -31.64 32.82
C ASN A 34 -2.25 -31.71 32.01
N GLY A 35 -2.67 -30.58 31.48
CA GLY A 35 -3.93 -30.44 30.75
C GLY A 35 -4.38 -28.99 30.55
N ALA A 36 -3.60 -28.02 30.96
CA ALA A 36 -3.84 -26.66 30.47
C ALA A 36 -3.57 -26.69 28.97
N PRO A 37 -4.57 -26.47 28.10
CA PRO A 37 -4.31 -26.27 26.69
C PRO A 37 -3.30 -25.13 26.65
N ASP A 38 -2.18 -25.37 25.97
CA ASP A 38 -1.09 -24.43 25.85
C ASP A 38 -1.66 -23.03 25.65
N ALA A 39 -1.64 -22.21 26.71
CA ALA A 39 -2.14 -20.84 26.65
C ALA A 39 -1.37 -19.99 25.62
N TRP A 40 -0.29 -20.55 25.10
CA TRP A 40 0.47 -20.08 23.97
C TRP A 40 -0.04 -20.57 22.61
N SER A 41 -0.98 -21.53 22.58
CA SER A 41 -1.85 -21.74 21.45
C SER A 41 -2.93 -20.64 21.48
N ALA A 42 -2.50 -19.38 21.63
CA ALA A 42 -3.34 -18.26 21.25
C ALA A 42 -3.92 -18.65 19.89
N PRO A 43 -5.25 -18.57 19.68
CA PRO A 43 -5.83 -18.91 18.40
C PRO A 43 -4.95 -18.22 17.39
N GLN A 44 -4.15 -18.99 16.65
CA GLN A 44 -3.45 -18.46 15.49
C GLN A 44 -4.60 -17.88 14.71
N ASP A 45 -4.67 -16.55 14.80
CA ASP A 45 -5.68 -15.75 14.16
C ASP A 45 -5.67 -16.28 12.73
N SER A 46 -6.47 -17.30 12.51
CA SER A 46 -6.62 -17.99 11.24
C SER A 46 -7.37 -16.98 10.40
N ARG A 47 -6.59 -15.92 10.03
CA ARG A 47 -7.03 -14.93 9.07
C ARG A 47 -7.34 -15.75 7.84
N GLU A 48 -8.58 -16.14 7.74
CA GLU A 48 -9.10 -16.74 6.53
C GLU A 48 -8.91 -15.70 5.43
N PHE A 49 -7.78 -15.84 4.73
CA PHE A 49 -7.52 -14.99 3.59
C PHE A 49 -8.67 -15.15 2.61
N PRO A 50 -9.30 -14.08 2.15
CA PRO A 50 -10.44 -14.15 1.27
C PRO A 50 -10.07 -14.95 0.02
N ARG A 51 -10.81 -16.04 -0.24
CA ARG A 51 -10.62 -16.92 -1.40
C ARG A 51 -11.03 -16.25 -2.72
N THR A 52 -11.87 -15.22 -2.62
CA THR A 52 -12.36 -14.45 -3.75
C THR A 52 -11.83 -13.03 -3.69
N MET A 53 -11.62 -12.41 -4.85
CA MET A 53 -11.15 -11.03 -4.95
C MET A 53 -12.13 -10.08 -4.25
N PRO A 54 -11.69 -9.29 -3.24
CA PRO A 54 -12.54 -8.35 -2.53
C PRO A 54 -13.13 -7.30 -3.47
N ALA A 55 -14.36 -6.87 -3.17
CA ALA A 55 -15.07 -5.87 -3.94
C ALA A 55 -14.25 -4.58 -4.22
N PRO A 56 -13.49 -3.99 -3.25
CA PRO A 56 -12.71 -2.79 -3.52
C PRO A 56 -11.59 -3.01 -4.55
N VAL A 57 -10.94 -4.18 -4.57
CA VAL A 57 -9.90 -4.49 -5.58
C VAL A 57 -10.53 -4.61 -6.96
N ARG A 58 -11.68 -5.29 -7.06
CA ARG A 58 -12.42 -5.43 -8.31
C ARG A 58 -12.92 -4.07 -8.81
N ALA A 59 -13.43 -3.23 -7.92
CA ALA A 59 -13.86 -1.86 -8.26
C ALA A 59 -12.68 -1.02 -8.77
N ALA A 60 -11.53 -1.06 -8.10
CA ALA A 60 -10.33 -0.36 -8.55
C ALA A 60 -9.87 -0.85 -9.94
N GLN A 61 -9.96 -2.14 -10.20
CA GLN A 61 -9.65 -2.72 -11.50
C GLN A 61 -10.59 -2.19 -12.61
N ILE A 62 -11.90 -2.19 -12.36
CA ILE A 62 -12.90 -1.68 -13.31
C ILE A 62 -12.66 -0.20 -13.58
N ILE A 63 -12.43 0.60 -12.53
CA ILE A 63 -12.15 2.05 -12.68
C ILE A 63 -10.90 2.26 -13.53
N SER A 64 -9.84 1.47 -13.33
CA SER A 64 -8.61 1.56 -14.14
C SER A 64 -8.88 1.26 -15.63
N TRP A 65 -9.70 0.25 -15.92
CA TRP A 65 -10.10 -0.07 -17.31
C TRP A 65 -10.94 1.05 -17.94
N VAL A 66 -11.93 1.58 -17.20
CA VAL A 66 -12.76 2.70 -17.67
C VAL A 66 -11.90 3.93 -17.92
N PHE A 67 -10.97 4.22 -17.03
CA PHE A 67 -10.05 5.35 -17.17
C PHE A 67 -9.15 5.20 -18.40
N GLY A 68 -8.60 4.01 -18.63
CA GLY A 68 -7.81 3.73 -19.81
C GLY A 68 -8.60 3.83 -21.11
N ALA A 69 -9.82 3.27 -21.14
CA ALA A 69 -10.71 3.33 -22.30
C ALA A 69 -11.11 4.78 -22.64
N MET A 70 -11.39 5.58 -21.62
CA MET A 70 -11.71 7.01 -21.79
C MET A 70 -10.51 7.78 -22.37
N GLY A 71 -9.30 7.51 -21.87
CA GLY A 71 -8.07 8.11 -22.42
C GLY A 71 -7.84 7.74 -23.88
N ALA A 72 -8.04 6.47 -24.22
CA ALA A 72 -7.92 5.99 -25.60
C ALA A 72 -8.97 6.66 -26.53
N ALA A 73 -10.21 6.81 -26.05
CA ALA A 73 -11.25 7.47 -26.83
C ALA A 73 -10.93 8.96 -27.07
N LEU A 74 -10.48 9.69 -26.05
CA LEU A 74 -10.07 11.08 -26.18
C LEU A 74 -8.87 11.23 -27.12
N MET A 75 -7.91 10.30 -27.05
CA MET A 75 -6.78 10.26 -27.97
C MET A 75 -7.24 10.08 -29.41
N ALA A 76 -8.15 9.14 -29.66
CA ALA A 76 -8.71 8.90 -31.00
C ALA A 76 -9.42 10.14 -31.56
N VAL A 77 -10.18 10.85 -30.73
CA VAL A 77 -10.82 12.11 -31.12
C VAL A 77 -9.78 13.18 -31.43
N ALA A 78 -8.75 13.38 -30.59
CA ALA A 78 -7.72 14.37 -30.81
C ALA A 78 -6.96 14.14 -32.13
N VAL A 79 -6.67 12.87 -32.45
CA VAL A 79 -6.03 12.49 -33.72
C VAL A 79 -6.98 12.74 -34.90
N SER A 80 -8.30 12.44 -34.76
CA SER A 80 -9.26 12.62 -35.85
C SER A 80 -9.50 14.08 -36.26
N VAL A 81 -9.21 15.03 -35.35
CA VAL A 81 -9.32 16.48 -35.61
C VAL A 81 -7.95 17.12 -35.89
N ASP A 82 -6.91 16.32 -36.13
CA ASP A 82 -5.52 16.77 -36.39
C ASP A 82 -4.96 17.73 -35.35
N ASN A 83 -5.43 17.66 -34.11
CA ASN A 83 -4.98 18.53 -33.03
C ASN A 83 -3.78 17.89 -32.29
N TRP A 84 -2.59 18.04 -32.86
CA TRP A 84 -1.35 17.45 -32.34
C TRP A 84 -0.91 18.04 -31.00
N GLU A 85 -1.26 19.29 -30.71
CA GLU A 85 -1.02 19.90 -29.39
C GLU A 85 -1.81 19.18 -28.30
N LEU A 86 -3.11 18.92 -28.56
CA LEU A 86 -3.96 18.16 -27.67
C LEU A 86 -3.48 16.70 -27.50
N VAL A 87 -3.01 16.07 -28.60
CA VAL A 87 -2.42 14.72 -28.55
C VAL A 87 -1.22 14.70 -27.60
N GLY A 88 -0.31 15.68 -27.72
CA GLY A 88 0.84 15.78 -26.82
C GLY A 88 0.46 15.98 -25.35
N ALA A 89 -0.52 16.85 -25.09
CA ALA A 89 -1.04 17.07 -23.74
C ALA A 89 -1.69 15.82 -23.16
N LEU A 90 -2.46 15.08 -23.97
CA LEU A 90 -3.09 13.81 -23.55
C LEU A 90 -2.05 12.72 -23.28
N ILE A 91 -1.02 12.57 -24.10
CA ILE A 91 0.07 11.61 -23.83
C ILE A 91 0.68 11.87 -22.46
N GLY A 92 1.04 13.13 -22.14
CA GLY A 92 1.59 13.49 -20.84
C GLY A 92 0.61 13.25 -19.70
N GLY A 93 -0.63 13.72 -19.84
CA GLY A 93 -1.67 13.65 -18.79
C GLY A 93 -2.18 12.24 -18.50
N TYR A 94 -2.23 11.35 -19.50
CA TYR A 94 -2.72 9.98 -19.37
C TYR A 94 -1.64 8.93 -19.09
N LEU A 95 -0.36 9.31 -19.00
CA LEU A 95 0.71 8.38 -18.61
C LEU A 95 0.37 7.59 -17.34
N PRO A 96 -0.11 8.19 -16.24
CA PRO A 96 -0.51 7.44 -15.06
C PRO A 96 -1.64 6.44 -15.32
N ALA A 97 -2.59 6.76 -16.22
CA ALA A 97 -3.67 5.85 -16.58
C ALA A 97 -3.15 4.61 -17.30
N VAL A 98 -2.18 4.75 -18.19
CA VAL A 98 -1.54 3.62 -18.88
C VAL A 98 -0.88 2.70 -17.86
N PHE A 99 -0.14 3.24 -16.91
CA PHE A 99 0.45 2.44 -15.82
C PHE A 99 -0.62 1.74 -14.98
N LEU A 100 -1.72 2.42 -14.64
CA LEU A 100 -2.83 1.82 -13.89
C LEU A 100 -3.49 0.68 -14.66
N VAL A 101 -3.67 0.81 -15.97
CA VAL A 101 -4.19 -0.27 -16.83
C VAL A 101 -3.26 -1.47 -16.84
N ILE A 102 -1.95 -1.26 -17.02
CA ILE A 102 -0.95 -2.33 -16.95
C ILE A 102 -0.99 -3.03 -15.57
N LEU A 103 -1.03 -2.27 -14.49
CA LEU A 103 -1.10 -2.81 -13.14
C LEU A 103 -2.43 -3.52 -12.86
N ALA A 104 -3.53 -3.10 -13.50
CA ALA A 104 -4.84 -3.74 -13.36
C ALA A 104 -4.84 -5.19 -13.84
N PHE A 105 -4.02 -5.56 -14.82
CA PHE A 105 -3.79 -6.96 -15.20
C PHE A 105 -3.09 -7.75 -14.09
N GLY A 106 -2.23 -7.07 -13.29
CA GLY A 106 -1.52 -7.66 -12.17
C GLY A 106 -2.34 -7.81 -10.89
N PHE A 107 -3.54 -7.25 -10.79
CA PHE A 107 -4.37 -7.31 -9.56
C PHE A 107 -4.84 -8.73 -9.20
N GLY A 108 -4.84 -9.64 -10.18
CA GLY A 108 -5.12 -11.06 -9.95
C GLY A 108 -3.91 -11.83 -9.42
N VAL A 109 -2.71 -11.33 -9.64
CA VAL A 109 -1.46 -11.93 -9.18
C VAL A 109 -1.13 -11.38 -7.79
N ASN A 110 -0.96 -12.28 -6.82
CA ASN A 110 -0.67 -11.88 -5.44
C ASN A 110 0.68 -11.16 -5.36
N GLY A 111 0.68 -9.96 -4.81
CA GLY A 111 1.93 -9.22 -4.59
C GLY A 111 1.67 -7.83 -4.01
N ASN A 112 2.18 -7.57 -2.79
CA ASN A 112 2.08 -6.25 -2.18
C ASN A 112 2.72 -5.15 -3.08
N GLY A 113 3.67 -5.51 -3.93
CA GLY A 113 4.31 -4.60 -4.87
C GLY A 113 3.34 -3.99 -5.88
N VAL A 114 2.41 -4.78 -6.43
CA VAL A 114 1.39 -4.30 -7.37
C VAL A 114 0.47 -3.26 -6.73
N ARG A 115 0.06 -3.50 -5.48
CA ARG A 115 -0.74 -2.55 -4.71
C ARG A 115 -0.01 -1.23 -4.49
N VAL A 116 1.25 -1.28 -4.02
CA VAL A 116 2.06 -0.08 -3.79
C VAL A 116 2.28 0.67 -5.09
N ALA A 117 2.64 -0.03 -6.17
CA ALA A 117 2.83 0.57 -7.49
C ALA A 117 1.55 1.26 -8.01
N ALA A 118 0.37 0.64 -7.80
CA ALA A 118 -0.90 1.23 -8.21
C ALA A 118 -1.25 2.50 -7.40
N ILE A 119 -0.99 2.50 -6.08
CA ILE A 119 -1.18 3.68 -5.24
C ILE A 119 -0.24 4.81 -5.69
N VAL A 120 1.02 4.50 -5.95
CA VAL A 120 2.02 5.47 -6.42
C VAL A 120 1.60 6.04 -7.78
N ALA A 121 1.22 5.18 -8.75
CA ALA A 121 0.76 5.63 -10.06
C ALA A 121 -0.49 6.51 -9.97
N ALA A 122 -1.46 6.14 -9.13
CA ALA A 122 -2.67 6.93 -8.90
C ALA A 122 -2.34 8.28 -8.22
N SER A 123 -1.36 8.32 -7.30
CA SER A 123 -0.90 9.57 -6.68
C SER A 123 -0.27 10.51 -7.70
N PHE A 124 0.53 10.00 -8.62
CA PHE A 124 1.00 10.79 -9.77
C PHE A 124 -0.16 11.31 -10.61
N GLY A 125 -1.17 10.46 -10.87
CA GLY A 125 -2.39 10.86 -11.58
C GLY A 125 -3.15 12.00 -10.91
N ILE A 126 -3.17 12.07 -9.58
CA ILE A 126 -3.74 13.19 -8.83
C ILE A 126 -2.97 14.49 -9.12
N VAL A 127 -1.63 14.44 -9.07
CA VAL A 127 -0.79 15.61 -9.35
C VAL A 127 -1.00 16.13 -10.78
N PHE A 128 -1.01 15.22 -11.76
CA PHE A 128 -1.28 15.59 -13.17
C PHE A 128 -2.70 16.11 -13.36
N GLY A 129 -3.69 15.50 -12.68
CA GLY A 129 -5.08 15.94 -12.70
C GLY A 129 -5.25 17.37 -12.17
N LEU A 130 -4.56 17.72 -11.08
CA LEU A 130 -4.52 19.09 -10.55
C LEU A 130 -3.91 20.08 -11.57
N GLY A 131 -2.81 19.69 -12.24
CA GLY A 131 -2.23 20.48 -13.32
C GLY A 131 -3.19 20.71 -14.49
N GLY A 132 -3.98 19.70 -14.87
CA GLY A 132 -5.02 19.82 -15.89
C GLY A 132 -6.16 20.78 -15.50
N LEU A 133 -6.52 20.83 -14.21
CA LEU A 133 -7.54 21.77 -13.70
C LEU A 133 -7.11 23.23 -13.85
N THR A 134 -5.82 23.55 -13.61
CA THR A 134 -5.31 24.92 -13.76
C THR A 134 -5.35 25.41 -15.21
N GLN A 135 -5.40 24.48 -16.16
CA GLN A 135 -5.52 24.77 -17.60
C GLN A 135 -6.98 24.80 -18.08
N GLY A 136 -7.95 24.61 -17.16
CA GLY A 136 -9.38 24.62 -17.48
C GLY A 136 -9.84 23.41 -18.30
N LEU A 137 -9.08 22.34 -18.34
CA LEU A 137 -9.41 21.12 -19.09
C LEU A 137 -10.39 20.23 -18.31
N PRO A 138 -11.64 20.00 -18.82
CA PRO A 138 -12.62 19.15 -18.17
C PRO A 138 -12.13 17.72 -17.84
N PRO A 139 -11.28 17.08 -18.67
CA PRO A 139 -10.76 15.75 -18.38
C PRO A 139 -9.93 15.67 -17.08
N GLY A 140 -9.31 16.77 -16.64
CA GLY A 140 -8.51 16.81 -15.42
C GLY A 140 -9.31 16.49 -14.16
N LEU A 141 -10.54 16.98 -14.05
CA LEU A 141 -11.43 16.72 -12.92
C LEU A 141 -11.84 15.25 -12.82
N LEU A 142 -12.20 14.65 -13.96
CA LEU A 142 -12.57 13.24 -14.02
C LEU A 142 -11.38 12.33 -13.68
N GLY A 143 -10.20 12.62 -14.24
CA GLY A 143 -8.97 11.89 -13.93
C GLY A 143 -8.60 11.96 -12.46
N LEU A 144 -8.69 13.14 -11.86
CA LEU A 144 -8.45 13.36 -10.43
C LEU A 144 -9.41 12.53 -9.58
N GLY A 145 -10.72 12.54 -9.88
CA GLY A 145 -11.72 11.77 -9.16
C GLY A 145 -11.49 10.27 -9.24
N MET A 146 -11.14 9.75 -10.42
CA MET A 146 -10.84 8.33 -10.64
C MET A 146 -9.57 7.90 -9.90
N CYS A 147 -8.50 8.68 -9.96
CA CYS A 147 -7.26 8.39 -9.25
C CYS A 147 -7.47 8.41 -7.73
N LEU A 148 -8.22 9.39 -7.21
CA LEU A 148 -8.57 9.45 -5.79
C LEU A 148 -9.39 8.23 -5.35
N ALA A 149 -10.37 7.82 -6.14
CA ALA A 149 -11.16 6.62 -5.88
C ALA A 149 -10.28 5.36 -5.83
N ILE A 150 -9.33 5.20 -6.76
CA ILE A 150 -8.40 4.07 -6.78
C ILE A 150 -7.53 4.06 -5.50
N VAL A 151 -7.00 5.20 -5.09
CA VAL A 151 -6.20 5.31 -3.86
C VAL A 151 -7.03 4.90 -2.64
N ILE A 152 -8.26 5.42 -2.51
CA ILE A 152 -9.14 5.10 -1.40
C ILE A 152 -9.47 3.59 -1.37
N LEU A 153 -9.84 3.01 -2.52
CA LEU A 153 -10.21 1.61 -2.62
C LEU A 153 -9.04 0.67 -2.28
N LEU A 154 -7.84 0.96 -2.78
CA LEU A 154 -6.64 0.16 -2.53
C LEU A 154 -6.06 0.38 -1.12
N SER A 155 -6.42 1.48 -0.44
CA SER A 155 -6.01 1.74 0.93
C SER A 155 -6.85 0.97 1.97
N GLN A 156 -7.98 0.39 1.58
CA GLN A 156 -8.82 -0.39 2.48
C GLN A 156 -8.11 -1.64 3.01
N ARG A 157 -8.41 -2.03 4.26
CA ARG A 157 -7.82 -3.21 4.91
C ARG A 157 -8.07 -4.50 4.12
N SER A 158 -9.27 -4.68 3.60
CA SER A 158 -9.64 -5.85 2.78
C SER A 158 -8.80 -5.98 1.50
N ALA A 159 -8.45 -4.85 0.86
CA ALA A 159 -7.52 -4.84 -0.25
C ALA A 159 -6.10 -5.19 0.22
N ALA A 160 -5.66 -4.66 1.39
CA ALA A 160 -4.35 -4.97 1.94
C ALA A 160 -4.16 -6.46 2.21
N ASP A 161 -5.18 -7.11 2.79
CA ASP A 161 -5.14 -8.53 3.13
C ASP A 161 -5.14 -9.41 1.88
N TRP A 162 -5.81 -8.96 0.81
CA TRP A 162 -5.77 -9.65 -0.49
C TRP A 162 -4.35 -9.73 -1.06
N PHE A 163 -3.60 -8.66 -1.04
CA PHE A 163 -2.25 -8.59 -1.61
C PHE A 163 -1.15 -9.17 -0.71
N LYS A 164 -1.43 -9.43 0.57
CA LYS A 164 -0.49 -10.02 1.54
C LYS A 164 -0.58 -11.54 1.64
N ARG A 165 -1.41 -12.20 0.83
CA ARG A 165 -1.54 -13.66 0.87
C ARG A 165 -0.20 -14.33 0.55
N PRO A 166 0.22 -15.36 1.33
CA PRO A 166 1.35 -16.20 0.96
C PRO A 166 1.02 -16.96 -0.34
N GLN A 167 2.00 -17.05 -1.23
CA GLN A 167 1.92 -17.84 -2.46
C GLN A 167 2.27 -19.29 -2.18
#